data_df54e6f351502fe21700ccae12f20279
#
_entry.id   df54e6f351502fe21700ccae12f20279
#
_cell.length_a   1.000
_cell.length_b   1.000
_cell.length_c   1.000
_cell.angle_alpha   90.00
_cell.angle_beta   90.00
_cell.angle_gamma   90.00
#
_symmetry.space_group_name_H-M   'P 1'
#
loop_
_entity.id
_entity.type
_entity.pdbx_description
1 polymer ?
#
loop_
_entity_poly.entity_id
_entity_poly.type
_entity_poly.pdbx_seq_one_letter_code
_entity_poly.pdbx_strand_id
1 'polypeptide(L)'
;IALLFFAIVAMPARVIIKEQNYILAGEQLSLTKVSGKLLQGTARGRWRELDGKVRWRLQQALPVPRIRIKIDSPALEAQGGIAVSLLGNLAIQNLALNADVKYFSEALALTVGGADGNLLGELEEVLLTSEGSVSAEGVINYSGGHIHWANGSATVGPLQLIMDRQSTELTHLELRASSSTELYMDGSINGRIFEWQVYRRWVQLLGMSQGGAADDVVFKISDQW
;
A
#
# COMPACT_ATOMS: atom_id res chain seq x y z
N ILE A 1 -26.89 -24.47 14.81
CA ILE A 1 -25.59 -24.07 14.25
C ILE A 1 -25.65 -24.05 12.73
N ALA A 2 -26.08 -25.13 12.02
CA ALA A 2 -26.16 -25.21 10.56
C ALA A 2 -27.06 -24.12 9.96
N LEU A 3 -28.20 -23.82 10.56
CA LEU A 3 -29.14 -22.80 10.08
C LEU A 3 -28.56 -21.39 10.21
N LEU A 4 -27.84 -21.10 11.27
CA LEU A 4 -27.15 -19.81 11.47
C LEU A 4 -26.01 -19.64 10.46
N PHE A 5 -25.25 -20.68 10.19
CA PHE A 5 -24.21 -20.67 9.15
C PHE A 5 -24.81 -20.42 7.77
N PHE A 6 -25.92 -21.11 7.45
CA PHE A 6 -26.62 -20.89 6.18
C PHE A 6 -27.17 -19.47 6.04
N ALA A 7 -27.71 -18.89 7.13
CA ALA A 7 -28.19 -17.50 7.14
C ALA A 7 -27.04 -16.51 6.85
N ILE A 8 -25.85 -16.70 7.43
CA ILE A 8 -24.68 -15.86 7.19
C ILE A 8 -24.22 -16.00 5.72
N VAL A 9 -24.13 -17.24 5.21
CA VAL A 9 -23.71 -17.50 3.82
C VAL A 9 -24.66 -16.91 2.79
N ALA A 10 -25.98 -16.93 3.09
CA ALA A 10 -27.02 -16.43 2.21
C ALA A 10 -27.26 -14.92 2.34
N MET A 11 -26.71 -14.28 3.38
CA MET A 11 -26.95 -12.88 3.69
C MET A 11 -26.51 -11.95 2.56
N PRO A 12 -27.37 -11.05 2.07
CA PRO A 12 -27.00 -10.07 1.06
C PRO A 12 -25.91 -9.12 1.61
N ALA A 13 -24.87 -8.86 0.83
CA ALA A 13 -23.75 -8.00 1.23
C ALA A 13 -24.21 -6.62 1.70
N ARG A 14 -25.20 -6.03 1.03
CA ARG A 14 -25.77 -4.71 1.35
C ARG A 14 -26.37 -4.58 2.75
N VAL A 15 -26.63 -5.69 3.44
CA VAL A 15 -27.17 -5.65 4.82
C VAL A 15 -26.09 -5.25 5.81
N ILE A 16 -24.84 -5.67 5.57
CA ILE A 16 -23.70 -5.39 6.44
C ILE A 16 -22.84 -4.28 5.86
N ILE A 17 -22.50 -4.39 4.58
CA ILE A 17 -21.74 -3.35 3.87
C ILE A 17 -22.76 -2.33 3.38
N LYS A 18 -23.06 -1.36 4.21
CA LYS A 18 -23.95 -0.26 3.84
C LYS A 18 -23.27 0.62 2.79
N GLU A 19 -24.08 1.17 1.88
CA GLU A 19 -23.62 2.23 0.99
C GLU A 19 -23.43 3.49 1.84
N GLN A 20 -22.20 3.74 2.27
CA GLN A 20 -21.83 4.86 3.12
C GLN A 20 -20.38 5.26 2.90
N ASN A 21 -20.01 6.40 3.43
CA ASN A 21 -18.65 6.89 3.43
C ASN A 21 -17.91 6.31 4.64
N TYR A 22 -16.74 5.78 4.39
CA TYR A 22 -15.79 5.33 5.40
C TYR A 22 -14.62 6.30 5.42
N ILE A 23 -13.98 6.45 6.55
CA ILE A 23 -12.73 7.21 6.65
C ILE A 23 -11.58 6.23 6.55
N LEU A 24 -10.74 6.40 5.54
CA LEU A 24 -9.53 5.62 5.32
C LEU A 24 -8.35 6.59 5.22
N ALA A 25 -7.39 6.47 6.12
CA ALA A 25 -6.24 7.38 6.19
C ALA A 25 -6.64 8.87 6.21
N GLY A 26 -7.71 9.22 6.95
CA GLY A 26 -8.23 10.58 7.04
C GLY A 26 -9.09 11.05 5.87
N GLU A 27 -9.25 10.24 4.84
CA GLU A 27 -9.99 10.56 3.61
C GLU A 27 -11.26 9.73 3.46
N GLN A 28 -12.24 10.29 2.78
CA GLN A 28 -13.52 9.59 2.52
C GLN A 28 -13.35 8.52 1.45
N LEU A 29 -13.60 7.28 1.84
CA LEU A 29 -13.84 6.17 0.93
C LEU A 29 -15.35 5.94 0.84
N SER A 30 -15.95 6.18 -0.30
CA SER A 30 -17.37 5.86 -0.52
C SER A 30 -17.52 4.50 -1.18
N LEU A 31 -18.41 3.66 -0.63
CA LEU A 31 -18.82 2.40 -1.25
C LEU A 31 -20.24 2.51 -1.74
N THR A 32 -20.46 2.24 -3.02
CA THR A 32 -21.75 2.31 -3.70
C THR A 32 -22.00 1.05 -4.54
N LYS A 33 -23.23 0.85 -4.96
CA LYS A 33 -23.64 -0.27 -5.81
C LYS A 33 -23.20 -1.63 -5.26
N VAL A 34 -23.32 -1.80 -3.95
CA VAL A 34 -23.00 -3.06 -3.28
C VAL A 34 -23.96 -4.14 -3.75
N SER A 35 -23.43 -5.24 -4.27
CA SER A 35 -24.19 -6.37 -4.78
C SER A 35 -23.55 -7.71 -4.43
N GLY A 36 -24.35 -8.77 -4.49
CA GLY A 36 -23.94 -10.13 -4.13
C GLY A 36 -24.20 -10.47 -2.68
N LYS A 37 -23.54 -11.52 -2.20
CA LYS A 37 -23.65 -12.05 -0.84
C LYS A 37 -22.49 -11.55 0.01
N LEU A 38 -22.60 -11.66 1.35
CA LEU A 38 -21.54 -11.27 2.28
C LEU A 38 -20.21 -11.95 1.95
N LEU A 39 -20.24 -13.22 1.62
CA LEU A 39 -19.04 -14.03 1.34
C LEU A 39 -18.53 -13.91 -0.10
N GLN A 40 -19.32 -13.31 -1.00
CA GLN A 40 -18.92 -13.07 -2.38
C GLN A 40 -19.75 -11.92 -2.96
N GLY A 41 -19.11 -10.85 -3.36
CA GLY A 41 -19.83 -9.71 -3.90
C GLY A 41 -18.94 -8.74 -4.64
N THR A 42 -19.56 -7.65 -5.04
CA THR A 42 -18.91 -6.52 -5.70
C THR A 42 -19.45 -5.21 -5.18
N ALA A 43 -18.62 -4.18 -5.18
CA ALA A 43 -19.02 -2.79 -4.92
C ALA A 43 -18.27 -1.86 -5.86
N ARG A 44 -18.77 -0.63 -6.03
CA ARG A 44 -17.98 0.48 -6.52
C ARG A 44 -17.38 1.23 -5.33
N GLY A 45 -16.08 1.41 -5.37
CA GLY A 45 -15.36 2.25 -4.42
C GLY A 45 -14.96 3.57 -5.08
N ARG A 46 -15.10 4.66 -4.37
CA ARG A 46 -14.53 5.96 -4.75
C ARG A 46 -13.73 6.50 -3.59
N TRP A 47 -12.46 6.75 -3.84
CA TRP A 47 -11.55 7.35 -2.89
C TRP A 47 -10.86 8.54 -3.55
N ARG A 48 -11.17 9.75 -3.07
CA ARG A 48 -10.81 11.00 -3.78
C ARG A 48 -11.28 10.95 -5.24
N GLU A 49 -10.37 11.14 -6.18
CA GLU A 49 -10.64 11.09 -7.64
C GLU A 49 -10.55 9.67 -8.22
N LEU A 50 -10.19 8.67 -7.42
CA LEU A 50 -10.03 7.30 -7.86
C LEU A 50 -11.34 6.53 -7.75
N ASP A 51 -11.94 6.22 -8.89
CA ASP A 51 -13.08 5.32 -9.00
C ASP A 51 -12.59 3.90 -9.33
N GLY A 52 -13.15 2.90 -8.66
CA GLY A 52 -12.78 1.51 -8.92
C GLY A 52 -13.87 0.52 -8.58
N LYS A 53 -13.72 -0.69 -9.10
CA LYS A 53 -14.55 -1.84 -8.76
C LYS A 53 -13.82 -2.71 -7.76
N VAL A 54 -14.46 -2.97 -6.63
CA VAL A 54 -13.99 -3.89 -5.61
C VAL A 54 -14.77 -5.18 -5.72
N ARG A 55 -14.08 -6.31 -5.77
CA ARG A 55 -14.65 -7.65 -5.73
C ARG A 55 -14.07 -8.40 -4.55
N TRP A 56 -14.91 -9.14 -3.84
CA TRP A 56 -14.46 -10.00 -2.75
C TRP A 56 -15.07 -11.39 -2.86
N ARG A 57 -14.31 -12.35 -2.35
CA ARG A 57 -14.76 -13.74 -2.25
C ARG A 57 -14.10 -14.42 -1.07
N LEU A 58 -14.91 -15.07 -0.22
CA LEU A 58 -14.40 -15.94 0.83
C LEU A 58 -13.64 -17.11 0.19
N GLN A 59 -12.39 -17.30 0.58
CA GLN A 59 -11.57 -18.43 0.17
C GLN A 59 -11.58 -19.54 1.22
N GLN A 60 -11.53 -19.16 2.49
CA GLN A 60 -11.47 -20.07 3.62
C GLN A 60 -12.31 -19.51 4.76
N ALA A 61 -13.14 -20.37 5.38
CA ALA A 61 -14.00 -19.98 6.49
C ALA A 61 -13.34 -20.25 7.86
N LEU A 62 -12.61 -21.34 8.01
CA LEU A 62 -12.00 -21.80 9.26
C LEU A 62 -10.58 -22.35 9.01
N PRO A 63 -9.65 -22.30 10.00
CA PRO A 63 -9.81 -21.72 11.34
C PRO A 63 -9.76 -20.17 11.34
N VAL A 64 -9.10 -19.55 10.37
CA VAL A 64 -9.01 -18.08 10.21
C VAL A 64 -9.71 -17.71 8.91
N PRO A 65 -10.79 -16.91 8.96
CA PRO A 65 -11.46 -16.44 7.75
C PRO A 65 -10.50 -15.71 6.83
N ARG A 66 -10.46 -16.12 5.56
CA ARG A 66 -9.66 -15.48 4.51
C ARG A 66 -10.54 -15.06 3.36
N ILE A 67 -10.48 -13.78 3.02
CA ILE A 67 -11.25 -13.16 1.95
C ILE A 67 -10.26 -12.70 0.87
N ARG A 68 -10.42 -13.18 -0.36
CA ARG A 68 -9.72 -12.61 -1.51
C ARG A 68 -10.41 -11.31 -1.91
N ILE A 69 -9.62 -10.26 -2.10
CA ILE A 69 -10.07 -8.98 -2.63
C ILE A 69 -9.35 -8.72 -3.94
N LYS A 70 -10.10 -8.19 -4.90
CA LYS A 70 -9.56 -7.63 -6.14
C LYS A 70 -10.13 -6.23 -6.33
N ILE A 71 -9.24 -5.28 -6.59
CA ILE A 71 -9.55 -3.88 -6.91
C ILE A 71 -9.16 -3.67 -8.36
N ASP A 72 -10.07 -3.15 -9.16
CA ASP A 72 -9.83 -2.77 -10.55
C ASP A 72 -10.22 -1.31 -10.73
N SER A 73 -9.27 -0.45 -11.00
CA SER A 73 -9.48 0.95 -11.40
C SER A 73 -8.51 1.31 -12.53
N PRO A 74 -8.71 2.42 -13.26
CA PRO A 74 -7.77 2.88 -14.27
C PRO A 74 -6.36 3.15 -13.73
N ALA A 75 -6.26 3.53 -12.45
CA ALA A 75 -5.01 3.91 -11.81
C ALA A 75 -4.40 2.82 -10.94
N LEU A 76 -5.19 1.80 -10.56
CA LEU A 76 -4.77 0.77 -9.61
C LEU A 76 -5.44 -0.55 -9.93
N GLU A 77 -4.65 -1.56 -10.20
CA GLU A 77 -5.06 -2.96 -10.08
C GLU A 77 -4.39 -3.56 -8.85
N ALA A 78 -5.19 -4.15 -7.96
CA ALA A 78 -4.65 -4.84 -6.80
C ALA A 78 -5.43 -6.11 -6.50
N GLN A 79 -4.73 -7.14 -6.07
CA GLN A 79 -5.37 -8.37 -5.58
C GLN A 79 -4.57 -8.98 -4.43
N GLY A 80 -5.29 -9.50 -3.44
CA GLY A 80 -4.66 -10.15 -2.29
C GLY A 80 -5.67 -10.86 -1.43
N GLY A 81 -5.19 -11.54 -0.40
CA GLY A 81 -6.01 -12.16 0.64
C GLY A 81 -6.04 -11.27 1.88
N ILE A 82 -7.20 -11.10 2.48
CA ILE A 82 -7.33 -10.47 3.79
C ILE A 82 -7.73 -11.54 4.80
N ALA A 83 -7.01 -11.63 5.90
CA ALA A 83 -7.31 -12.47 7.04
C ALA A 83 -7.41 -11.61 8.30
N VAL A 84 -8.37 -11.92 9.16
CA VAL A 84 -8.53 -11.26 10.47
C VAL A 84 -8.39 -12.32 11.55
N SER A 85 -7.44 -12.14 12.44
CA SER A 85 -7.24 -13.04 13.57
C SER A 85 -8.28 -12.81 14.67
N LEU A 86 -8.42 -13.77 15.58
CA LEU A 86 -9.29 -13.64 16.76
C LEU A 86 -8.85 -12.52 17.71
N LEU A 87 -7.59 -12.10 17.65
CA LEU A 87 -7.04 -10.98 18.42
C LEU A 87 -7.24 -9.63 17.74
N GLY A 88 -7.93 -9.58 16.61
CA GLY A 88 -8.20 -8.34 15.87
C GLY A 88 -7.06 -7.90 14.95
N ASN A 89 -5.99 -8.69 14.79
CA ASN A 89 -4.94 -8.39 13.82
C ASN A 89 -5.45 -8.64 12.40
N LEU A 90 -5.11 -7.74 11.49
CA LEU A 90 -5.43 -7.84 10.07
C LEU A 90 -4.15 -8.18 9.30
N ALA A 91 -4.20 -9.24 8.52
CA ALA A 91 -3.12 -9.62 7.62
C ALA A 91 -3.60 -9.52 6.17
N ILE A 92 -2.86 -8.77 5.35
CA ILE A 92 -3.01 -8.77 3.89
C ILE A 92 -1.92 -9.70 3.36
N GLN A 93 -2.29 -10.71 2.59
CA GLN A 93 -1.38 -11.75 2.12
C GLN A 93 -1.38 -11.85 0.61
N ASN A 94 -0.20 -12.11 0.05
CA ASN A 94 0.00 -12.26 -1.40
C ASN A 94 -0.63 -11.09 -2.17
N LEU A 95 -0.32 -9.86 -1.73
CA LEU A 95 -0.79 -8.65 -2.38
C LEU A 95 0.06 -8.39 -3.61
N ALA A 96 -0.55 -8.54 -4.78
CA ALA A 96 0.00 -8.05 -6.05
C ALA A 96 -0.70 -6.73 -6.39
N LEU A 97 0.07 -5.71 -6.71
CA LEU A 97 -0.44 -4.41 -7.11
C LEU A 97 0.28 -3.89 -8.37
N ASN A 98 -0.48 -3.20 -9.20
CA ASN A 98 0.03 -2.45 -10.34
C ASN A 98 -0.66 -1.07 -10.30
N ALA A 99 0.14 -0.01 -10.20
CA ALA A 99 -0.38 1.34 -10.01
C ALA A 99 0.34 2.34 -10.91
N ASP A 100 -0.43 3.22 -11.54
CA ASP A 100 0.09 4.37 -12.27
C ASP A 100 0.37 5.51 -11.28
N VAL A 101 1.64 5.88 -11.15
CA VAL A 101 2.11 6.88 -10.17
C VAL A 101 1.50 8.26 -10.44
N LYS A 102 1.29 8.62 -11.69
CA LYS A 102 0.71 9.91 -12.07
C LYS A 102 -0.66 10.12 -11.43
N TYR A 103 -1.55 9.12 -11.58
CA TYR A 103 -2.89 9.20 -10.98
C TYR A 103 -2.86 9.22 -9.45
N PHE A 104 -1.91 8.50 -8.83
CA PHE A 104 -1.74 8.55 -7.39
C PHE A 104 -1.23 9.90 -6.91
N SER A 105 -0.25 10.49 -7.58
CA SER A 105 0.28 11.80 -7.21
C SER A 105 -0.77 12.89 -7.33
N GLU A 106 -1.60 12.86 -8.37
CA GLU A 106 -2.74 13.76 -8.55
C GLU A 106 -3.80 13.54 -7.44
N ALA A 107 -4.16 12.29 -7.17
CA ALA A 107 -5.17 11.95 -6.15
C ALA A 107 -4.71 12.29 -4.74
N LEU A 108 -3.41 12.14 -4.43
CA LEU A 108 -2.86 12.51 -3.13
C LEU A 108 -2.68 14.01 -2.97
N ALA A 109 -2.96 14.79 -4.03
CA ALA A 109 -2.76 16.25 -4.05
C ALA A 109 -1.38 16.63 -3.47
N LEU A 110 -0.34 15.92 -3.92
CA LEU A 110 1.02 16.23 -3.51
C LEU A 110 1.34 17.66 -3.94
N THR A 111 1.15 18.57 -3.01
CA THR A 111 1.26 20.03 -3.22
C THR A 111 2.66 20.46 -3.67
N VAL A 112 3.62 19.56 -3.58
CA VAL A 112 5.05 19.85 -3.79
C VAL A 112 5.59 19.26 -5.08
N GLY A 113 4.81 18.43 -5.79
CA GLY A 113 5.30 17.82 -7.02
C GLY A 113 4.41 16.72 -7.54
N GLY A 114 4.80 16.15 -8.66
CA GLY A 114 4.19 14.98 -9.27
C GLY A 114 5.26 13.99 -9.70
N ALA A 115 4.86 12.78 -9.95
CA ALA A 115 5.70 11.77 -10.54
C ALA A 115 4.91 10.99 -11.59
N ASP A 116 5.56 10.51 -12.63
CA ASP A 116 5.00 9.55 -13.57
C ASP A 116 5.69 8.18 -13.42
N GLY A 117 5.24 7.20 -14.20
CA GLY A 117 5.74 5.83 -14.13
C GLY A 117 4.77 4.87 -13.49
N ASN A 118 5.20 3.62 -13.33
CA ASN A 118 4.40 2.54 -12.76
C ASN A 118 5.04 1.96 -11.51
N LEU A 119 4.20 1.59 -10.54
CA LEU A 119 4.56 0.76 -9.40
C LEU A 119 4.04 -0.66 -9.60
N LEU A 120 4.92 -1.64 -9.48
CA LEU A 120 4.59 -3.05 -9.43
C LEU A 120 5.00 -3.58 -8.05
N GLY A 121 4.03 -3.98 -7.25
CA GLY A 121 4.27 -4.50 -5.90
C GLY A 121 3.89 -5.96 -5.78
N GLU A 122 4.76 -6.70 -5.11
CA GLU A 122 4.55 -8.08 -4.68
C GLU A 122 4.86 -8.15 -3.19
N LEU A 123 3.81 -8.07 -2.37
CA LEU A 123 3.93 -8.13 -0.92
C LEU A 123 3.45 -9.49 -0.43
N GLU A 124 4.34 -10.22 0.23
CA GLU A 124 4.01 -11.53 0.79
C GLU A 124 3.02 -11.39 1.92
N GLU A 125 3.29 -10.46 2.83
CA GLU A 125 2.39 -10.14 3.92
C GLU A 125 2.54 -8.69 4.38
N VAL A 126 1.41 -8.05 4.70
CA VAL A 126 1.33 -6.81 5.48
C VAL A 126 0.48 -7.11 6.70
N LEU A 127 1.05 -6.95 7.88
CA LEU A 127 0.39 -7.17 9.15
C LEU A 127 0.08 -5.84 9.82
N LEU A 128 -1.18 -5.65 10.21
CA LEU A 128 -1.63 -4.57 11.05
C LEU A 128 -2.15 -5.16 12.36
N THR A 129 -1.49 -4.85 13.46
CA THR A 129 -1.91 -5.34 14.78
C THR A 129 -3.08 -4.53 15.34
N SER A 130 -3.81 -5.08 16.31
CA SER A 130 -4.86 -4.37 17.03
C SER A 130 -4.36 -3.14 17.79
N GLU A 131 -3.06 -3.06 18.07
CA GLU A 131 -2.39 -1.93 18.72
C GLU A 131 -1.96 -0.84 17.74
N GLY A 132 -2.15 -1.09 16.42
CA GLY A 132 -1.83 -0.16 15.35
C GLY A 132 -0.38 -0.26 14.83
N SER A 133 0.38 -1.28 15.28
CA SER A 133 1.70 -1.56 14.70
C SER A 133 1.57 -2.13 13.30
N VAL A 134 2.47 -1.72 12.41
CA VAL A 134 2.50 -2.18 11.01
C VAL A 134 3.83 -2.89 10.74
N SER A 135 3.76 -4.03 10.09
CA SER A 135 4.93 -4.67 9.49
C SER A 135 4.62 -5.19 8.10
N ALA A 136 5.62 -5.26 7.24
CA ALA A 136 5.45 -5.67 5.84
C ALA A 136 6.63 -6.51 5.37
N GLU A 137 6.36 -7.39 4.40
CA GLU A 137 7.35 -8.20 3.72
C GLU A 137 7.04 -8.22 2.22
N GLY A 138 8.05 -7.95 1.40
CA GLY A 138 7.89 -7.95 -0.05
C GLY A 138 8.69 -6.88 -0.76
N VAL A 139 8.32 -6.64 -2.02
CA VAL A 139 9.05 -5.76 -2.91
C VAL A 139 8.08 -4.89 -3.70
N ILE A 140 8.42 -3.61 -3.84
CA ILE A 140 7.76 -2.68 -4.76
C ILE A 140 8.79 -2.18 -5.77
N ASN A 141 8.51 -2.37 -7.05
CA ASN A 141 9.33 -1.91 -8.16
C ASN A 141 8.68 -0.67 -8.78
N TYR A 142 9.47 0.38 -8.95
CA TYR A 142 9.10 1.56 -9.71
C TYR A 142 9.78 1.51 -11.07
N SER A 143 9.04 1.72 -12.14
CA SER A 143 9.56 1.63 -13.52
C SER A 143 10.56 2.72 -13.88
N GLY A 144 10.70 3.73 -13.04
CA GLY A 144 11.35 4.99 -13.39
C GLY A 144 10.36 5.95 -14.07
N GLY A 145 10.76 7.22 -14.19
CA GLY A 145 9.96 8.28 -14.76
C GLY A 145 10.47 9.66 -14.38
N HIS A 146 9.65 10.68 -14.61
CA HIS A 146 9.97 12.04 -14.22
C HIS A 146 9.35 12.37 -12.87
N ILE A 147 10.15 12.97 -12.00
CA ILE A 147 9.70 13.53 -10.72
C ILE A 147 9.78 15.04 -10.85
N HIS A 148 8.68 15.72 -10.54
CA HIS A 148 8.56 17.17 -10.59
C HIS A 148 8.34 17.72 -9.19
N TRP A 149 8.98 18.84 -8.86
CA TRP A 149 8.73 19.61 -7.64
C TRP A 149 8.70 21.09 -7.97
N ALA A 150 8.32 21.94 -7.02
CA ALA A 150 8.04 23.36 -7.23
C ALA A 150 9.11 24.11 -8.06
N ASN A 151 10.40 23.75 -7.90
CA ASN A 151 11.52 24.47 -8.51
C ASN A 151 12.41 23.58 -9.40
N GLY A 152 11.94 22.41 -9.82
CA GLY A 152 12.75 21.53 -10.66
C GLY A 152 12.07 20.24 -11.06
N SER A 153 12.81 19.45 -11.82
CA SER A 153 12.42 18.09 -12.18
C SER A 153 13.67 17.23 -12.37
N ALA A 154 13.53 15.94 -12.20
CA ALA A 154 14.58 14.97 -12.49
C ALA A 154 13.99 13.72 -13.16
N THR A 155 14.78 13.09 -14.01
CA THR A 155 14.47 11.74 -14.50
C THR A 155 15.11 10.74 -13.57
N VAL A 156 14.30 9.86 -12.99
CA VAL A 156 14.74 8.81 -12.10
C VAL A 156 14.62 7.48 -12.82
N GLY A 157 15.67 6.69 -12.79
CA GLY A 157 15.67 5.33 -13.32
C GLY A 157 14.80 4.37 -12.48
N PRO A 158 14.72 3.10 -12.89
CA PRO A 158 13.98 2.09 -12.14
C PRO A 158 14.52 1.91 -10.72
N LEU A 159 13.60 1.91 -9.75
CA LEU A 159 13.89 1.75 -8.32
C LEU A 159 13.21 0.51 -7.76
N GLN A 160 13.74 0.01 -6.68
CA GLN A 160 13.20 -1.10 -5.92
C GLN A 160 13.16 -0.72 -4.43
N LEU A 161 11.98 -0.82 -3.82
CA LEU A 161 11.77 -0.77 -2.38
C LEU A 161 11.63 -2.19 -1.88
N ILE A 162 12.53 -2.62 -1.02
CA ILE A 162 12.51 -3.91 -0.35
C ILE A 162 12.02 -3.68 1.07
N MET A 163 11.10 -4.51 1.50
CA MET A 163 10.57 -4.56 2.86
C MET A 163 10.88 -5.93 3.42
N ASP A 164 11.72 -5.99 4.44
CA ASP A 164 12.14 -7.21 5.10
C ASP A 164 11.63 -7.20 6.54
N ARG A 165 10.67 -8.08 6.80
CA ARG A 165 10.05 -8.18 8.12
C ARG A 165 10.93 -8.97 9.08
N GLN A 166 11.51 -8.28 10.04
CA GLN A 166 12.34 -8.86 11.09
C GLN A 166 11.50 -9.44 12.25
N SER A 167 10.34 -8.82 12.52
CA SER A 167 9.37 -9.27 13.53
C SER A 167 7.96 -8.77 13.22
N THR A 168 7.00 -9.02 14.12
CA THR A 168 5.62 -8.50 13.99
C THR A 168 5.53 -6.97 14.09
N GLU A 169 6.57 -6.30 14.60
CA GLU A 169 6.60 -4.87 14.83
C GLU A 169 7.73 -4.17 14.08
N LEU A 170 8.72 -4.92 13.57
CA LEU A 170 9.90 -4.36 12.92
C LEU A 170 10.00 -4.82 11.47
N THR A 171 10.01 -3.85 10.58
CA THR A 171 10.31 -4.01 9.16
C THR A 171 11.52 -3.15 8.81
N HIS A 172 12.51 -3.74 8.19
CA HIS A 172 13.61 -3.02 7.56
C HIS A 172 13.22 -2.62 6.14
N LEU A 173 13.65 -1.43 5.71
CA LEU A 173 13.28 -0.83 4.43
C LEU A 173 14.52 -0.40 3.68
N GLU A 174 14.66 -0.83 2.41
CA GLU A 174 15.73 -0.43 1.53
C GLU A 174 15.19 0.12 0.21
N LEU A 175 15.55 1.35 -0.13
CA LEU A 175 15.30 1.90 -1.47
C LEU A 175 16.59 1.93 -2.25
N ARG A 176 16.63 1.27 -3.40
CA ARG A 176 17.81 1.18 -4.27
C ARG A 176 17.45 1.26 -5.75
N ALA A 177 18.46 1.43 -6.61
CA ALA A 177 18.29 1.23 -8.03
C ALA A 177 17.99 -0.25 -8.31
N SER A 178 17.07 -0.56 -9.24
CA SER A 178 16.74 -1.95 -9.58
C SER A 178 17.90 -2.74 -10.17
N SER A 179 18.89 -2.06 -10.73
CA SER A 179 20.08 -2.66 -11.36
C SER A 179 21.34 -2.67 -10.48
N SER A 180 21.26 -2.21 -9.24
CA SER A 180 22.39 -2.03 -8.35
C SER A 180 22.02 -2.37 -6.90
N THR A 181 23.01 -2.69 -6.09
CA THR A 181 22.87 -2.84 -4.63
C THR A 181 23.07 -1.51 -3.89
N GLU A 182 23.28 -0.43 -4.61
CA GLU A 182 23.50 0.89 -4.02
C GLU A 182 22.23 1.45 -3.41
N LEU A 183 22.28 1.79 -2.13
CA LEU A 183 21.16 2.33 -1.38
C LEU A 183 20.99 3.83 -1.62
N TYR A 184 19.77 4.23 -1.94
CA TYR A 184 19.34 5.63 -1.93
C TYR A 184 18.77 6.04 -0.58
N MET A 185 18.06 5.12 0.05
CA MET A 185 17.49 5.31 1.38
C MET A 185 17.50 3.98 2.11
N ASP A 186 17.64 4.07 3.41
CA ASP A 186 17.58 2.97 4.36
C ASP A 186 16.72 3.36 5.54
N GLY A 187 15.90 2.47 6.06
CA GLY A 187 14.98 2.83 7.10
C GLY A 187 14.32 1.65 7.81
N SER A 188 13.40 1.99 8.68
CA SER A 188 12.62 0.99 9.41
C SER A 188 11.21 1.48 9.75
N ILE A 189 10.31 0.52 9.88
CA ILE A 189 9.04 0.68 10.60
C ILE A 189 9.21 -0.11 11.91
N ASN A 190 9.07 0.56 13.05
CA ASN A 190 9.12 -0.05 14.36
C ASN A 190 7.84 0.30 15.13
N GLY A 191 6.92 -0.67 15.17
CA GLY A 191 5.59 -0.45 15.71
C GLY A 191 4.81 0.60 14.93
N ARG A 192 4.76 1.81 15.48
CA ARG A 192 4.07 2.98 14.90
C ARG A 192 5.05 4.10 14.50
N ILE A 193 6.33 3.84 14.59
CA ILE A 193 7.39 4.79 14.26
C ILE A 193 7.97 4.40 12.92
N PHE A 194 8.10 5.38 12.06
CA PHE A 194 8.70 5.27 10.74
C PHE A 194 9.97 6.12 10.70
N GLU A 195 11.07 5.55 10.28
CA GLU A 195 12.35 6.24 10.17
C GLU A 195 12.98 5.98 8.81
N TRP A 196 13.55 7.03 8.20
CA TRP A 196 14.36 6.96 7.01
C TRP A 196 15.67 7.72 7.17
N GLN A 197 16.73 7.13 6.63
CA GLN A 197 17.99 7.78 6.35
C GLN A 197 18.12 7.96 4.83
N VAL A 198 18.30 9.19 4.38
CA VAL A 198 18.43 9.53 2.96
C VAL A 198 19.91 9.77 2.66
N TYR A 199 20.45 9.00 1.74
CA TYR A 199 21.83 9.13 1.32
C TYR A 199 22.01 10.23 0.28
N ARG A 200 23.21 10.82 0.23
CA ARG A 200 23.58 11.88 -0.72
C ARG A 200 23.37 11.46 -2.17
N ARG A 201 23.55 10.20 -2.49
CA ARG A 201 23.30 9.62 -3.81
C ARG A 201 21.88 9.92 -4.32
N TRP A 202 20.85 9.87 -3.44
CA TRP A 202 19.50 10.24 -3.81
C TRP A 202 19.38 11.73 -4.20
N VAL A 203 20.02 12.60 -3.41
CA VAL A 203 20.01 14.06 -3.66
C VAL A 203 20.81 14.40 -4.91
N GLN A 204 21.89 13.69 -5.18
CA GLN A 204 22.67 13.82 -6.42
C GLN A 204 21.86 13.37 -7.65
N LEU A 205 21.11 12.24 -7.54
CA LEU A 205 20.22 11.76 -8.60
C LEU A 205 19.17 12.82 -8.99
N LEU A 206 18.68 13.58 -8.01
CA LEU A 206 17.73 14.68 -8.24
C LEU A 206 18.42 15.98 -8.70
N GLY A 207 19.73 16.01 -8.88
CA GLY A 207 20.46 17.20 -9.27
C GLY A 207 20.55 18.31 -8.21
N MET A 208 20.24 17.99 -6.95
CA MET A 208 20.16 18.96 -5.85
C MET A 208 21.44 19.10 -5.04
N SER A 209 22.44 18.24 -5.23
CA SER A 209 23.66 18.22 -4.43
C SER A 209 24.90 18.55 -5.24
N GLN A 210 25.83 19.32 -4.66
CA GLN A 210 27.05 19.79 -5.30
C GLN A 210 28.32 19.22 -4.64
N GLY A 211 28.33 17.98 -4.15
CA GLY A 211 29.55 17.35 -3.63
C GLY A 211 29.32 16.49 -2.38
N GLY A 212 30.39 15.84 -1.92
CA GLY A 212 30.38 14.89 -0.83
C GLY A 212 30.30 13.44 -1.30
N ALA A 213 30.58 12.49 -0.38
CA ALA A 213 30.52 11.07 -0.70
C ALA A 213 29.06 10.61 -0.91
N ALA A 214 28.84 9.73 -1.88
CA ALA A 214 27.51 9.27 -2.24
C ALA A 214 26.78 8.56 -1.07
N ASP A 215 27.55 7.94 -0.17
CA ASP A 215 27.02 7.20 0.97
C ASP A 215 26.87 8.04 2.24
N ASP A 216 27.13 9.36 2.17
CA ASP A 216 26.86 10.24 3.32
C ASP A 216 25.35 10.33 3.55
N VAL A 217 24.92 10.17 4.80
CA VAL A 217 23.54 10.44 5.22
C VAL A 217 23.32 11.96 5.25
N VAL A 218 22.40 12.46 4.44
CA VAL A 218 22.11 13.91 4.34
C VAL A 218 20.86 14.32 5.10
N PHE A 219 19.88 13.39 5.21
CA PHE A 219 18.64 13.64 5.94
C PHE A 219 18.28 12.41 6.78
N LYS A 220 17.64 12.69 7.91
CA LYS A 220 16.92 11.68 8.70
C LYS A 220 15.50 12.18 8.86
N ILE A 221 14.56 11.33 8.52
CA ILE A 221 13.13 11.59 8.62
C ILE A 221 12.58 10.59 9.64
N SER A 222 11.84 11.08 10.61
CA SER A 222 11.12 10.23 11.55
C SER A 222 9.72 10.78 11.73
N ASP A 223 8.72 9.92 11.71
CA ASP A 223 7.33 10.27 11.93
C ASP A 223 6.63 9.16 12.71
N GLN A 224 5.49 9.49 13.32
CA GLN A 224 4.68 8.57 14.11
C GLN A 224 3.20 8.78 13.78
N TRP A 225 2.46 7.68 13.53
CA TRP A 225 1.01 7.70 13.25
C TRP A 225 0.17 7.08 14.37
#